data_ef58e94ed0a623a2f5169ae486d2afff
#
_entry.id   ef58e94ed0a623a2f5169ae486d2afff
#
_cell.length_a   1.000
_cell.length_b   1.000
_cell.length_c   1.000
_cell.angle_alpha   90.00
_cell.angle_beta   90.00
_cell.angle_gamma   90.00
#
_symmetry.space_group_name_H-M   'P 1'
#
loop_
_entity.id
_entity.type
_entity.pdbx_description
1 polymer ?
#
loop_
_entity_poly.entity_id
_entity_poly.type
_entity_poly.pdbx_seq_one_letter_code
_entity_poly.pdbx_strand_id
1 'polypeptide(L)'
;EFVERQLDLMARYKLNRFHWHLTDGAGWRIEIKKYPALTDIAAWRPYPDWEGWNFGGKRYCRRDDPAADGGYYTQDEIREVVEYARALHIEVIPEIEMPGHSEEVLAVFPELSCSGKPYVNSDFCIGNEQTFEFLENVLSEVIGLFPSEYIHIGGDEASKQGWRTCPKCAARMRKEGLKDVDELQSYMIRRIETFLNAKGRRLLGWDEILEGGLAPDATVMSWRGTEGGIAAAAAGHHAVMTPSNYCYLDFCQDDPTTEPVAAAAFLTLEQAYSYDPAPDSLGAGVVPMILGVQGNLWCEHVPTAEHAEHMMWPRLLAVAEVGWSAPERKDYDDFYARALDAVAWLQERGYHPFDQKNAVGPRPESLEPLRCLSTGKTVIYHTPYSPKYAAAGDGSLTDGLRGGWNYGDRRWLGWLDTDVDLVVDLGERQPVRRIAADFMQGFYADIWMPRAVEFSVSDDNEHFTPLATVGNDIPVEFKQDCYREFGWTGQ
;
A
#
# COMPACT_ATOMS: atom_id res chain seq x y z
N GLU A 1 -17.67 17.71 5.49
CA GLU A 1 -18.29 17.72 4.13
C GLU A 1 -17.75 16.57 3.26
N PHE A 2 -16.42 16.49 2.95
CA PHE A 2 -15.90 15.40 2.09
C PHE A 2 -16.18 14.01 2.66
N VAL A 3 -15.90 13.79 3.96
CA VAL A 3 -16.13 12.50 4.63
C VAL A 3 -17.61 12.12 4.60
N GLU A 4 -18.51 13.06 4.88
CA GLU A 4 -19.95 12.82 4.84
C GLU A 4 -20.46 12.48 3.45
N ARG A 5 -19.93 13.14 2.39
CA ARG A 5 -20.23 12.76 1.00
C ARG A 5 -19.81 11.32 0.68
N GLN A 6 -18.67 10.87 1.22
CA GLN A 6 -18.26 9.47 1.04
C GLN A 6 -19.13 8.51 1.87
N LEU A 7 -19.54 8.90 3.08
CA LEU A 7 -20.47 8.10 3.89
C LEU A 7 -21.84 7.92 3.19
N ASP A 8 -22.35 8.94 2.49
CA ASP A 8 -23.56 8.82 1.66
C ASP A 8 -23.40 7.75 0.56
N LEU A 9 -22.23 7.72 -0.11
CA LEU A 9 -21.94 6.70 -1.13
C LEU A 9 -21.77 5.33 -0.49
N MET A 10 -21.08 5.23 0.64
CA MET A 10 -20.94 4.00 1.40
C MET A 10 -22.32 3.42 1.77
N ALA A 11 -23.22 4.24 2.30
CA ALA A 11 -24.59 3.83 2.62
C ALA A 11 -25.35 3.37 1.38
N ARG A 12 -25.23 4.10 0.26
CA ARG A 12 -25.87 3.73 -1.02
C ARG A 12 -25.46 2.37 -1.50
N TYR A 13 -24.16 2.05 -1.40
CA TYR A 13 -23.58 0.80 -1.85
C TYR A 13 -23.41 -0.23 -0.73
N LYS A 14 -24.06 -0.01 0.42
CA LYS A 14 -24.16 -0.94 1.55
C LYS A 14 -22.83 -1.30 2.21
N LEU A 15 -21.85 -0.42 2.13
CA LEU A 15 -20.67 -0.48 2.97
C LEU A 15 -21.06 -0.03 4.38
N ASN A 16 -20.76 -0.83 5.39
CA ASN A 16 -21.29 -0.65 6.74
C ASN A 16 -20.23 -0.34 7.80
N ARG A 17 -18.97 -0.21 7.41
CA ARG A 17 -17.85 0.15 8.26
C ARG A 17 -17.02 1.22 7.57
N PHE A 18 -16.75 2.33 8.28
CA PHE A 18 -15.79 3.36 7.86
C PHE A 18 -14.57 3.26 8.77
N HIS A 19 -13.46 2.75 8.23
CA HIS A 19 -12.18 2.72 8.91
C HIS A 19 -11.48 4.06 8.68
N TRP A 20 -11.29 4.82 9.77
CA TRP A 20 -10.75 6.17 9.71
C TRP A 20 -9.33 6.21 10.26
N HIS A 21 -8.36 6.27 9.35
CA HIS A 21 -6.94 6.35 9.65
C HIS A 21 -6.60 7.79 10.08
N LEU A 22 -6.39 8.00 11.38
CA LEU A 22 -6.31 9.33 11.98
C LEU A 22 -4.92 9.74 12.44
N THR A 23 -3.94 8.83 12.42
CA THR A 23 -2.57 9.13 12.81
C THR A 23 -1.60 8.32 11.95
N ASP A 24 -0.54 8.96 11.51
CA ASP A 24 0.56 8.34 10.76
C ASP A 24 1.76 9.28 10.81
N GLY A 25 2.95 8.81 10.45
CA GLY A 25 4.17 9.60 10.41
C GLY A 25 4.06 10.94 9.68
N ALA A 26 3.23 11.02 8.62
CA ALA A 26 3.00 12.27 7.89
C ALA A 26 2.14 13.31 8.63
N GLY A 27 1.52 12.95 9.76
CA GLY A 27 0.83 13.89 10.63
C GLY A 27 -0.31 13.30 11.47
N TRP A 28 -0.46 13.85 12.65
CA TRP A 28 -1.52 13.53 13.62
C TRP A 28 -2.82 14.26 13.27
N ARG A 29 -3.96 13.57 13.14
CA ARG A 29 -5.19 14.15 12.58
C ARG A 29 -6.40 14.21 13.55
N ILE A 30 -6.23 13.92 14.83
CA ILE A 30 -7.31 13.94 15.82
C ILE A 30 -6.96 14.80 17.05
N GLU A 31 -7.87 15.66 17.49
CA GLU A 31 -7.68 16.43 18.72
C GLU A 31 -7.68 15.53 19.95
N ILE A 32 -6.59 15.58 20.72
CA ILE A 32 -6.47 14.97 22.06
C ILE A 32 -6.24 16.11 23.06
N LYS A 33 -7.26 16.39 23.87
CA LYS A 33 -7.25 17.57 24.77
C LYS A 33 -6.15 17.48 25.82
N LYS A 34 -5.80 16.27 26.23
CA LYS A 34 -4.69 16.04 27.18
C LYS A 34 -3.31 16.37 26.59
N TYR A 35 -3.18 16.28 25.27
CA TYR A 35 -1.90 16.47 24.57
C TYR A 35 -2.03 17.48 23.41
N PRO A 36 -2.25 18.78 23.70
CA PRO A 36 -2.51 19.78 22.66
C PRO A 36 -1.34 19.94 21.67
N ALA A 37 -0.13 19.59 22.04
CA ALA A 37 1.03 19.62 21.14
C ALA A 37 0.87 18.69 19.93
N LEU A 38 0.05 17.66 20.00
CA LEU A 38 -0.26 16.77 18.87
C LEU A 38 -0.96 17.54 17.72
N THR A 39 -1.83 18.47 18.04
CA THR A 39 -2.52 19.31 17.05
C THR A 39 -1.89 20.68 16.82
N ASP A 40 -1.05 21.14 17.75
CA ASP A 40 -0.31 22.39 17.58
C ASP A 40 0.97 22.25 16.75
N ILE A 41 1.54 21.03 16.70
CA ILE A 41 2.81 20.75 16.03
C ILE A 41 2.73 19.48 15.16
N ALA A 42 2.42 18.34 15.74
CA ALA A 42 2.50 17.04 15.06
C ALA A 42 1.51 16.89 13.87
N ALA A 43 0.48 17.74 13.79
CA ALA A 43 -0.46 17.82 12.69
C ALA A 43 0.04 18.64 11.48
N TRP A 44 1.20 19.30 11.59
CA TRP A 44 1.66 20.30 10.62
C TRP A 44 3.10 20.04 10.19
N ARG A 45 3.35 20.20 8.90
CA ARG A 45 4.68 20.04 8.29
C ARG A 45 5.02 21.25 7.41
N PRO A 46 6.30 21.66 7.32
CA PRO A 46 6.69 22.79 6.49
C PRO A 46 6.94 22.37 5.03
N TYR A 47 6.05 21.55 4.48
CA TYR A 47 6.13 20.99 3.12
C TYR A 47 4.73 20.90 2.54
N PRO A 48 4.53 21.25 1.25
CA PRO A 48 3.21 21.29 0.63
C PRO A 48 2.65 19.89 0.29
N ASP A 49 3.50 18.86 0.34
CA ASP A 49 3.11 17.50 -0.03
C ASP A 49 3.87 16.45 0.79
N TRP A 50 3.44 15.20 0.67
CA TRP A 50 4.04 14.07 1.37
C TRP A 50 5.50 13.85 0.93
N GLU A 51 5.78 13.99 -0.36
CA GLU A 51 7.12 13.77 -0.91
C GLU A 51 8.14 14.75 -0.33
N GLY A 52 7.80 16.04 -0.30
CA GLY A 52 8.64 17.06 0.32
C GLY A 52 8.93 16.74 1.79
N TRP A 53 7.92 16.27 2.53
CA TRP A 53 8.10 15.83 3.90
C TRP A 53 8.99 14.58 4.01
N ASN A 54 8.71 13.53 3.23
CA ASN A 54 9.42 12.26 3.30
C ASN A 54 10.90 12.39 2.95
N PHE A 55 11.24 13.10 1.87
CA PHE A 55 12.62 13.35 1.45
C PHE A 55 13.26 14.59 2.12
N GLY A 56 12.47 15.49 2.70
CA GLY A 56 12.91 16.68 3.41
C GLY A 56 13.36 16.45 4.85
N GLY A 57 13.44 15.17 5.29
CA GLY A 57 13.90 14.81 6.63
C GLY A 57 12.79 14.73 7.66
N LYS A 58 11.54 14.54 7.22
CA LYS A 58 10.36 14.25 8.05
C LYS A 58 10.15 15.26 9.19
N ARG A 59 10.23 16.59 8.86
CA ARG A 59 10.09 17.66 9.86
C ARG A 59 8.65 18.09 10.06
N TYR A 60 8.37 18.57 11.29
CA TYR A 60 7.09 19.17 11.69
C TYR A 60 7.31 20.61 12.11
N CYS A 61 6.26 21.42 12.05
CA CYS A 61 6.28 22.82 12.42
C CYS A 61 5.06 23.17 13.27
N ARG A 62 5.03 24.37 13.82
CA ARG A 62 3.85 24.86 14.51
C ARG A 62 2.76 25.24 13.48
N ARG A 63 1.48 25.13 13.90
CA ARG A 63 0.33 25.49 13.06
C ARG A 63 0.32 26.96 12.59
N ASP A 64 1.03 27.83 13.28
CA ASP A 64 1.16 29.26 12.96
C ASP A 64 2.40 29.58 12.12
N ASP A 65 3.15 28.58 11.71
CA ASP A 65 4.27 28.74 10.77
C ASP A 65 3.74 29.11 9.36
N PRO A 66 4.30 30.14 8.70
CA PRO A 66 3.86 30.52 7.36
C PRO A 66 3.95 29.40 6.30
N ALA A 67 4.79 28.39 6.51
CA ALA A 67 4.96 27.24 5.62
C ALA A 67 4.13 26.03 6.06
N ALA A 68 3.33 26.14 7.14
CA ALA A 68 2.58 25.01 7.67
C ALA A 68 1.55 24.49 6.67
N ASP A 69 1.66 23.22 6.30
CA ASP A 69 0.67 22.43 5.61
C ASP A 69 0.21 21.29 6.51
N GLY A 70 -1.09 21.06 6.58
CA GLY A 70 -1.66 20.02 7.44
C GLY A 70 -3.06 20.34 7.93
N GLY A 71 -3.46 19.68 9.00
CA GLY A 71 -4.78 19.83 9.59
C GLY A 71 -5.12 18.70 10.54
N TYR A 72 -6.18 18.85 11.27
CA TYR A 72 -6.72 17.83 12.17
C TYR A 72 -8.22 18.04 12.33
N TYR A 73 -8.89 17.03 12.83
CA TYR A 73 -10.30 17.09 13.22
C TYR A 73 -10.40 17.40 14.72
N THR A 74 -11.24 18.38 15.05
CA THR A 74 -11.64 18.64 16.44
C THR A 74 -12.52 17.52 16.96
N GLN A 75 -12.61 17.37 18.28
CA GLN A 75 -13.49 16.36 18.86
C GLN A 75 -14.97 16.59 18.51
N ASP A 76 -15.38 17.84 18.27
CA ASP A 76 -16.74 18.15 17.87
C ASP A 76 -17.01 17.73 16.41
N GLU A 77 -16.08 17.97 15.49
CA GLU A 77 -16.16 17.46 14.10
C GLU A 77 -16.17 15.92 14.06
N ILE A 78 -15.37 15.26 14.90
CA ILE A 78 -15.40 13.80 15.03
C ILE A 78 -16.79 13.31 15.46
N ARG A 79 -17.39 13.94 16.47
CA ARG A 79 -18.75 13.58 16.94
C ARG A 79 -19.80 13.79 15.85
N GLU A 80 -19.69 14.87 15.08
CA GLU A 80 -20.57 15.15 13.94
C GLU A 80 -20.49 14.02 12.91
N VAL A 81 -19.27 13.63 12.47
CA VAL A 81 -19.07 12.54 11.52
C VAL A 81 -19.59 11.20 12.06
N VAL A 82 -19.28 10.88 13.31
CA VAL A 82 -19.74 9.63 13.96
C VAL A 82 -21.27 9.57 14.03
N GLU A 83 -21.93 10.67 14.38
CA GLU A 83 -23.40 10.72 14.45
C GLU A 83 -24.02 10.66 13.05
N TYR A 84 -23.40 11.33 12.06
CA TYR A 84 -23.82 11.25 10.66
C TYR A 84 -23.74 9.82 10.13
N ALA A 85 -22.61 9.15 10.34
CA ALA A 85 -22.43 7.75 9.97
C ALA A 85 -23.42 6.82 10.67
N ARG A 86 -23.67 7.04 11.96
CA ARG A 86 -24.66 6.28 12.75
C ARG A 86 -26.07 6.37 12.16
N ALA A 87 -26.48 7.57 11.69
CA ALA A 87 -27.76 7.77 11.03
C ALA A 87 -27.87 6.98 9.70
N LEU A 88 -26.73 6.68 9.07
CA LEU A 88 -26.63 5.87 7.85
C LEU A 88 -26.37 4.39 8.14
N HIS A 89 -26.39 3.96 9.40
CA HIS A 89 -26.06 2.59 9.82
C HIS A 89 -24.60 2.19 9.50
N ILE A 90 -23.68 3.13 9.50
CA ILE A 90 -22.25 2.93 9.32
C ILE A 90 -21.55 3.10 10.68
N GLU A 91 -20.77 2.12 11.06
CA GLU A 91 -19.88 2.21 12.23
C GLU A 91 -18.55 2.82 11.81
N VAL A 92 -18.05 3.78 12.59
CA VAL A 92 -16.74 4.40 12.35
C VAL A 92 -15.70 3.76 13.26
N ILE A 93 -14.72 3.11 12.67
CA ILE A 93 -13.60 2.46 13.36
C ILE A 93 -12.40 3.41 13.29
N PRO A 94 -11.95 4.00 14.43
CA PRO A 94 -10.75 4.83 14.42
C PRO A 94 -9.49 3.99 14.39
N GLU A 95 -8.46 4.49 13.70
CA GLU A 95 -7.11 3.97 13.80
C GLU A 95 -6.17 4.96 14.47
N ILE A 96 -5.42 4.45 15.44
CA ILE A 96 -4.34 5.17 16.16
C ILE A 96 -3.10 4.31 16.08
N GLU A 97 -2.11 4.76 15.36
CA GLU A 97 -0.89 4.01 15.07
C GLU A 97 -0.02 3.76 16.29
N MET A 98 0.39 2.53 16.44
CA MET A 98 1.39 2.04 17.40
C MET A 98 1.83 0.62 17.02
N PRO A 99 3.09 0.22 17.23
CA PRO A 99 4.20 1.02 17.73
C PRO A 99 4.95 1.84 16.67
N GLY A 100 4.77 1.52 15.39
CA GLY A 100 5.35 2.22 14.24
C GLY A 100 4.56 3.46 13.83
N HIS A 101 4.93 4.04 12.69
CA HIS A 101 4.26 5.22 12.08
C HIS A 101 4.03 6.37 13.06
N SER A 102 4.94 6.56 14.02
CA SER A 102 4.77 7.47 15.15
C SER A 102 5.79 8.62 15.16
N GLU A 103 6.42 8.91 14.00
CA GLU A 103 7.41 9.97 13.86
C GLU A 103 6.90 11.33 14.35
N GLU A 104 5.64 11.64 14.06
CA GLU A 104 4.97 12.90 14.42
C GLU A 104 4.83 13.06 15.95
N VAL A 105 4.49 11.98 16.64
CA VAL A 105 4.41 11.94 18.10
C VAL A 105 5.82 12.06 18.71
N LEU A 106 6.77 11.28 18.19
CA LEU A 106 8.13 11.21 18.72
C LEU A 106 8.95 12.48 18.43
N ALA A 107 8.54 13.28 17.44
CA ALA A 107 9.11 14.61 17.24
C ALA A 107 8.72 15.58 18.37
N VAL A 108 7.52 15.43 18.93
CA VAL A 108 6.95 16.32 19.97
C VAL A 108 7.20 15.78 21.38
N PHE A 109 7.17 14.46 21.54
CA PHE A 109 7.42 13.73 22.80
C PHE A 109 8.58 12.75 22.63
N PRO A 110 9.81 13.24 22.41
CA PRO A 110 10.97 12.38 22.12
C PRO A 110 11.32 11.40 23.25
N GLU A 111 10.92 11.69 24.49
CA GLU A 111 11.10 10.81 25.65
C GLU A 111 10.37 9.48 25.51
N LEU A 112 9.37 9.39 24.62
CA LEU A 112 8.63 8.15 24.31
C LEU A 112 9.40 7.25 23.33
N SER A 113 10.48 7.75 22.73
CA SER A 113 11.35 6.97 21.83
C SER A 113 12.50 6.27 22.58
N CYS A 114 13.12 5.30 21.91
CA CYS A 114 14.29 4.61 22.46
C CYS A 114 15.51 5.52 22.59
N SER A 115 15.69 6.48 21.68
CA SER A 115 16.81 7.42 21.69
C SER A 115 16.62 8.60 22.67
N GLY A 116 15.37 8.91 23.03
CA GLY A 116 15.03 10.13 23.76
C GLY A 116 15.27 11.42 22.95
N LYS A 117 15.40 11.32 21.60
CA LYS A 117 15.70 12.44 20.70
C LYS A 117 14.67 12.48 19.57
N PRO A 118 14.23 13.70 19.16
CA PRO A 118 13.31 13.83 18.03
C PRO A 118 14.00 13.39 16.73
N TYR A 119 13.22 12.91 15.77
CA TYR A 119 13.65 12.56 14.40
C TYR A 119 14.70 11.43 14.30
N VAL A 120 14.78 10.56 15.30
CA VAL A 120 15.72 9.43 15.32
C VAL A 120 15.02 8.09 15.20
N ASN A 121 13.85 7.96 15.79
CA ASN A 121 13.05 6.74 15.77
C ASN A 121 11.67 6.99 15.18
N SER A 122 11.11 5.98 14.53
CA SER A 122 9.73 5.93 14.08
C SER A 122 8.82 5.15 15.03
N ASP A 123 9.42 4.34 15.92
CA ASP A 123 8.70 3.44 16.80
C ASP A 123 8.75 3.90 18.25
N PHE A 124 7.65 3.75 18.98
CA PHE A 124 7.62 3.94 20.43
C PHE A 124 8.58 3.01 21.19
N CYS A 125 9.11 3.48 22.30
CA CYS A 125 9.93 2.67 23.20
C CYS A 125 9.05 1.77 24.09
N ILE A 126 8.95 0.49 23.79
CA ILE A 126 8.13 -0.47 24.55
C ILE A 126 8.72 -0.75 25.94
N GLY A 127 10.00 -0.48 26.15
CA GLY A 127 10.64 -0.55 27.49
C GLY A 127 10.23 0.58 28.43
N ASN A 128 9.61 1.66 27.92
CA ASN A 128 9.25 2.85 28.67
C ASN A 128 7.79 2.81 29.14
N GLU A 129 7.53 2.88 30.44
CA GLU A 129 6.15 2.93 30.98
C GLU A 129 5.39 4.20 30.56
N GLN A 130 6.07 5.32 30.36
CA GLN A 130 5.44 6.55 29.89
C GLN A 130 4.81 6.39 28.51
N THR A 131 5.34 5.48 27.66
CA THR A 131 4.72 5.13 26.39
C THR A 131 3.31 4.57 26.59
N PHE A 132 3.15 3.64 27.51
CA PHE A 132 1.84 3.06 27.80
C PHE A 132 0.89 4.07 28.45
N GLU A 133 1.39 4.90 29.37
CA GLU A 133 0.60 5.98 29.95
C GLU A 133 0.10 6.96 28.89
N PHE A 134 0.95 7.34 27.95
CA PHE A 134 0.58 8.19 26.83
C PHE A 134 -0.50 7.54 25.97
N LEU A 135 -0.28 6.31 25.50
CA LEU A 135 -1.20 5.59 24.63
C LEU A 135 -2.56 5.30 25.30
N GLU A 136 -2.56 4.88 26.56
CA GLU A 136 -3.79 4.66 27.34
C GLU A 136 -4.59 5.96 27.53
N ASN A 137 -3.93 7.10 27.69
CA ASN A 137 -4.58 8.41 27.77
C ASN A 137 -5.19 8.81 26.41
N VAL A 138 -4.46 8.65 25.31
CA VAL A 138 -4.95 8.88 23.94
C VAL A 138 -6.17 8.00 23.67
N LEU A 139 -6.03 6.70 23.87
CA LEU A 139 -7.11 5.74 23.65
C LEU A 139 -8.33 6.01 24.52
N SER A 140 -8.15 6.53 25.75
CA SER A 140 -9.27 6.90 26.62
C SER A 140 -10.14 8.03 26.01
N GLU A 141 -9.52 9.04 25.39
CA GLU A 141 -10.26 10.09 24.70
C GLU A 141 -10.89 9.56 23.40
N VAL A 142 -10.17 8.75 22.62
CA VAL A 142 -10.69 8.12 21.39
C VAL A 142 -11.90 7.25 21.67
N ILE A 143 -11.87 6.40 22.71
CA ILE A 143 -13.01 5.56 23.11
C ILE A 143 -14.23 6.39 23.49
N GLY A 144 -14.01 7.59 24.05
CA GLY A 144 -15.08 8.54 24.39
C GLY A 144 -15.73 9.20 23.17
N LEU A 145 -15.06 9.22 22.04
CA LEU A 145 -15.53 9.82 20.78
C LEU A 145 -16.17 8.77 19.84
N PHE A 146 -15.63 7.56 19.83
CA PHE A 146 -16.06 6.50 18.93
C PHE A 146 -16.78 5.39 19.69
N PRO A 147 -18.08 5.17 19.42
CA PRO A 147 -18.83 4.08 20.04
C PRO A 147 -18.53 2.71 19.46
N SER A 148 -17.63 2.63 18.49
CA SER A 148 -17.24 1.40 17.78
C SER A 148 -16.84 0.28 18.71
N GLU A 149 -17.24 -0.95 18.39
CA GLU A 149 -16.76 -2.15 19.05
C GLU A 149 -15.24 -2.30 18.91
N TYR A 150 -14.71 -1.94 17.75
CA TYR A 150 -13.29 -2.06 17.40
C TYR A 150 -12.55 -0.74 17.52
N ILE A 151 -11.32 -0.82 18.01
CA ILE A 151 -10.30 0.23 17.92
C ILE A 151 -9.13 -0.38 17.15
N HIS A 152 -8.79 0.21 16.00
CA HIS A 152 -7.63 -0.20 15.23
C HIS A 152 -6.39 0.48 15.79
N ILE A 153 -5.32 -0.30 15.98
CA ILE A 153 -4.09 0.18 16.63
C ILE A 153 -2.89 0.23 15.65
N GLY A 154 -3.10 0.03 14.36
CA GLY A 154 -2.03 -0.15 13.39
C GLY A 154 -1.32 -1.48 13.61
N GLY A 155 -0.08 -1.43 14.05
CA GLY A 155 0.74 -2.60 14.35
C GLY A 155 1.73 -2.96 13.26
N ASP A 156 1.62 -2.29 12.12
CA ASP A 156 2.37 -2.52 10.90
C ASP A 156 3.75 -1.84 10.90
N GLU A 157 4.60 -2.35 10.05
CA GLU A 157 5.88 -1.79 9.60
C GLU A 157 6.82 -1.24 10.69
N ALA A 158 6.65 -1.66 11.96
CA ALA A 158 7.56 -1.26 13.03
C ALA A 158 9.00 -1.67 12.68
N SER A 159 9.91 -0.69 12.66
CA SER A 159 11.31 -0.94 12.26
C SER A 159 12.04 -1.84 13.25
N LYS A 160 11.65 -1.80 14.52
CA LYS A 160 12.23 -2.56 15.65
C LYS A 160 13.73 -2.33 15.89
N GLN A 161 14.37 -1.47 15.08
CA GLN A 161 15.82 -1.23 15.18
C GLN A 161 16.19 -0.58 16.52
N GLY A 162 15.41 0.41 16.98
CA GLY A 162 15.62 1.08 18.24
C GLY A 162 15.55 0.10 19.44
N TRP A 163 14.64 -0.88 19.38
CA TRP A 163 14.45 -1.83 20.48
C TRP A 163 15.64 -2.76 20.69
N ARG A 164 16.32 -3.16 19.61
CA ARG A 164 17.49 -4.08 19.64
C ARG A 164 18.64 -3.55 20.48
N THR A 165 18.80 -2.23 20.56
CA THR A 165 19.92 -1.57 21.25
C THR A 165 19.47 -0.81 22.51
N CYS A 166 18.17 -0.66 22.73
CA CYS A 166 17.63 0.10 23.86
C CYS A 166 17.74 -0.64 25.19
N PRO A 167 18.41 -0.06 26.21
CA PRO A 167 18.53 -0.71 27.51
C PRO A 167 17.18 -0.87 28.24
N LYS A 168 16.22 0.05 28.01
CA LYS A 168 14.85 -0.06 28.58
C LYS A 168 14.11 -1.25 27.97
N CYS A 169 14.16 -1.42 26.63
CA CYS A 169 13.55 -2.55 25.93
C CYS A 169 14.20 -3.87 26.34
N ALA A 170 15.53 -3.93 26.44
CA ALA A 170 16.25 -5.10 26.94
C ALA A 170 15.88 -5.46 28.39
N ALA A 171 15.69 -4.47 29.26
CA ALA A 171 15.23 -4.68 30.62
C ALA A 171 13.79 -5.22 30.67
N ARG A 172 12.90 -4.69 29.81
CA ARG A 172 11.53 -5.19 29.64
C ARG A 172 11.54 -6.64 29.19
N MET A 173 12.27 -6.97 28.13
CA MET A 173 12.36 -8.34 27.62
C MET A 173 12.81 -9.33 28.71
N ARG A 174 13.85 -8.97 29.47
CA ARG A 174 14.30 -9.82 30.60
C ARG A 174 13.25 -9.98 31.69
N LYS A 175 12.57 -8.88 32.05
CA LYS A 175 11.53 -8.90 33.10
C LYS A 175 10.35 -9.79 32.73
N GLU A 176 9.91 -9.68 31.46
CA GLU A 176 8.73 -10.40 30.97
C GLU A 176 9.06 -11.77 30.33
N GLY A 177 10.35 -12.15 30.28
CA GLY A 177 10.81 -13.44 29.73
C GLY A 177 10.66 -13.54 28.20
N LEU A 178 10.75 -12.41 27.50
CA LEU A 178 10.60 -12.33 26.04
C LEU A 178 11.93 -12.66 25.36
N LYS A 179 11.88 -13.42 24.26
CA LYS A 179 13.06 -13.95 23.56
C LYS A 179 13.69 -12.92 22.59
N ASP A 180 12.84 -12.15 21.91
CA ASP A 180 13.24 -11.24 20.84
C ASP A 180 12.32 -10.02 20.74
N VAL A 181 12.58 -9.18 19.75
CA VAL A 181 11.83 -7.94 19.54
C VAL A 181 10.42 -8.19 18.98
N ASP A 182 10.16 -9.33 18.36
CA ASP A 182 8.82 -9.69 17.87
C ASP A 182 7.92 -10.07 19.06
N GLU A 183 8.44 -10.84 20.03
CA GLU A 183 7.73 -11.07 21.30
C GLU A 183 7.57 -9.77 22.10
N LEU A 184 8.47 -8.79 21.97
CA LEU A 184 8.33 -7.49 22.59
C LEU A 184 7.18 -6.69 21.97
N GLN A 185 7.01 -6.72 20.64
CA GLN A 185 5.85 -6.14 19.96
C GLN A 185 4.56 -6.83 20.43
N SER A 186 4.54 -8.15 20.42
CA SER A 186 3.40 -8.93 20.92
C SER A 186 3.04 -8.60 22.38
N TYR A 187 4.03 -8.37 23.23
CA TYR A 187 3.80 -7.90 24.60
C TYR A 187 3.06 -6.56 24.63
N MET A 188 3.48 -5.59 23.81
CA MET A 188 2.81 -4.30 23.72
C MET A 188 1.36 -4.48 23.28
N ILE A 189 1.12 -5.21 22.21
CA ILE A 189 -0.22 -5.46 21.66
C ILE A 189 -1.13 -6.10 22.71
N ARG A 190 -0.66 -7.13 23.42
CA ARG A 190 -1.42 -7.76 24.52
C ARG A 190 -1.74 -6.80 25.65
N ARG A 191 -0.84 -5.89 25.99
CA ARG A 191 -1.08 -4.89 27.01
C ARG A 191 -2.14 -3.87 26.60
N ILE A 192 -2.08 -3.40 25.35
CA ILE A 192 -3.11 -2.50 24.79
C ILE A 192 -4.44 -3.22 24.64
N GLU A 193 -4.46 -4.48 24.19
CA GLU A 193 -5.68 -5.29 24.16
C GLU A 193 -6.32 -5.41 25.54
N THR A 194 -5.54 -5.71 26.58
CA THR A 194 -6.04 -5.78 27.96
C THR A 194 -6.68 -4.48 28.39
N PHE A 195 -6.08 -3.33 28.02
CA PHE A 195 -6.64 -2.01 28.30
C PHE A 195 -7.96 -1.79 27.54
N LEU A 196 -8.01 -2.11 26.24
CA LEU A 196 -9.20 -1.97 25.40
C LEU A 196 -10.35 -2.87 25.90
N ASN A 197 -10.05 -4.14 26.18
CA ASN A 197 -11.03 -5.10 26.71
C ASN A 197 -11.63 -4.64 28.05
N ALA A 198 -10.82 -4.06 28.94
CA ALA A 198 -11.29 -3.48 30.20
C ALA A 198 -12.25 -2.27 29.99
N LYS A 199 -12.21 -1.64 28.81
CA LYS A 199 -13.11 -0.57 28.40
C LYS A 199 -14.28 -1.06 27.53
N GLY A 200 -14.42 -2.39 27.35
CA GLY A 200 -15.46 -2.99 26.51
C GLY A 200 -15.24 -2.79 25.02
N ARG A 201 -13.98 -2.66 24.58
CA ARG A 201 -13.57 -2.54 23.18
C ARG A 201 -12.72 -3.72 22.77
N ARG A 202 -12.67 -4.01 21.47
CA ARG A 202 -11.85 -5.06 20.86
C ARG A 202 -10.72 -4.43 20.06
N LEU A 203 -9.56 -5.06 20.15
CA LEU A 203 -8.39 -4.68 19.37
C LEU A 203 -8.53 -5.19 17.92
N LEU A 204 -8.27 -4.31 16.97
CA LEU A 204 -8.05 -4.63 15.56
C LEU A 204 -6.66 -4.11 15.18
N GLY A 205 -5.91 -4.84 14.36
CA GLY A 205 -4.61 -4.40 13.86
C GLY A 205 -4.21 -5.12 12.58
N TRP A 206 -3.24 -4.53 11.89
CA TRP A 206 -2.68 -5.11 10.67
C TRP A 206 -2.03 -6.46 10.94
N ASP A 207 -1.81 -7.27 9.91
CA ASP A 207 -1.40 -8.69 10.09
C ASP A 207 0.01 -8.89 10.69
N GLU A 208 0.81 -7.84 10.86
CA GLU A 208 2.06 -7.87 11.65
C GLU A 208 1.83 -8.13 13.14
N ILE A 209 0.62 -7.94 13.66
CA ILE A 209 0.29 -8.30 15.04
C ILE A 209 0.35 -9.81 15.30
N LEU A 210 0.44 -10.63 14.26
CA LEU A 210 0.71 -12.08 14.35
C LEU A 210 2.15 -12.37 14.80
N GLU A 211 3.08 -11.45 14.55
CA GLU A 211 4.50 -11.63 14.85
C GLU A 211 4.74 -11.70 16.35
N GLY A 212 5.56 -12.66 16.80
CA GLY A 212 5.82 -12.88 18.23
C GLY A 212 4.65 -13.45 19.03
N GLY A 213 3.51 -13.74 18.36
CA GLY A 213 2.32 -14.37 18.94
C GLY A 213 1.15 -13.39 19.11
N LEU A 214 0.01 -13.78 18.56
CA LEU A 214 -1.21 -12.99 18.57
C LEU A 214 -1.78 -12.81 19.99
N ALA A 215 -2.34 -11.63 20.26
CA ALA A 215 -3.07 -11.36 21.49
C ALA A 215 -4.41 -12.14 21.51
N PRO A 216 -4.90 -12.60 22.67
CA PRO A 216 -5.96 -13.62 22.76
C PRO A 216 -7.27 -13.30 22.06
N ASP A 217 -7.72 -12.03 22.06
CA ASP A 217 -9.01 -11.62 21.52
C ASP A 217 -8.86 -10.69 20.30
N ALA A 218 -7.63 -10.50 19.80
CA ALA A 218 -7.35 -9.58 18.70
C ALA A 218 -8.00 -10.03 17.39
N THR A 219 -8.48 -9.07 16.64
CA THR A 219 -8.92 -9.23 15.25
C THR A 219 -7.80 -8.78 14.31
N VAL A 220 -7.58 -9.50 13.24
CA VAL A 220 -6.48 -9.25 12.30
C VAL A 220 -7.00 -8.65 11.00
N MET A 221 -6.40 -7.57 10.52
CA MET A 221 -6.64 -7.01 9.19
C MET A 221 -5.47 -7.39 8.27
N SER A 222 -5.76 -8.24 7.25
CA SER A 222 -4.73 -8.84 6.39
C SER A 222 -4.52 -8.03 5.12
N TRP A 223 -3.36 -7.37 4.99
CA TRP A 223 -3.03 -6.49 3.87
C TRP A 223 -1.86 -7.00 2.99
N ARG A 224 -0.86 -7.65 3.59
CA ARG A 224 0.34 -8.18 2.89
C ARG A 224 0.03 -9.37 1.96
N GLY A 225 -1.20 -9.81 1.93
CA GLY A 225 -1.73 -10.95 1.20
C GLY A 225 -2.94 -11.52 1.94
N THR A 226 -3.29 -12.74 1.64
CA THR A 226 -4.43 -13.44 2.30
C THR A 226 -3.98 -14.32 3.47
N GLU A 227 -2.70 -14.66 3.52
CA GLU A 227 -2.13 -15.67 4.41
C GLU A 227 -2.27 -15.29 5.89
N GLY A 228 -2.06 -14.02 6.23
CA GLY A 228 -2.19 -13.52 7.60
C GLY A 228 -3.62 -13.66 8.14
N GLY A 229 -4.61 -13.25 7.34
CA GLY A 229 -6.02 -13.38 7.71
C GLY A 229 -6.47 -14.83 7.80
N ILE A 230 -6.05 -15.67 6.87
CA ILE A 230 -6.34 -17.12 6.91
C ILE A 230 -5.70 -17.78 8.15
N ALA A 231 -4.46 -17.45 8.47
CA ALA A 231 -3.77 -17.97 9.65
C ALA A 231 -4.48 -17.55 10.95
N ALA A 232 -4.89 -16.30 11.06
CA ALA A 232 -5.67 -15.79 12.18
C ALA A 232 -7.01 -16.52 12.32
N ALA A 233 -7.75 -16.63 11.22
CA ALA A 233 -9.05 -17.32 11.18
C ALA A 233 -8.92 -18.82 11.54
N ALA A 234 -7.89 -19.49 11.05
CA ALA A 234 -7.59 -20.88 11.40
C ALA A 234 -7.21 -21.07 12.88
N ALA A 235 -6.66 -20.04 13.51
CA ALA A 235 -6.38 -20.01 14.95
C ALA A 235 -7.59 -19.62 15.81
N GLY A 236 -8.75 -19.34 15.20
CA GLY A 236 -9.99 -18.98 15.89
C GLY A 236 -10.17 -17.48 16.16
N HIS A 237 -9.38 -16.62 15.50
CA HIS A 237 -9.50 -15.17 15.55
C HIS A 237 -10.32 -14.65 14.38
N HIS A 238 -11.01 -13.55 14.58
CA HIS A 238 -11.64 -12.87 13.46
C HIS A 238 -10.60 -12.21 12.55
N ALA A 239 -10.93 -12.13 11.25
CA ALA A 239 -10.10 -11.46 10.25
C ALA A 239 -10.93 -10.58 9.33
N VAL A 240 -10.36 -9.45 8.91
CA VAL A 240 -10.84 -8.61 7.82
C VAL A 240 -9.83 -8.71 6.68
N MET A 241 -10.32 -8.96 5.46
CA MET A 241 -9.48 -9.18 4.29
C MET A 241 -9.34 -7.89 3.47
N THR A 242 -8.12 -7.43 3.33
CA THR A 242 -7.80 -6.23 2.54
C THR A 242 -6.46 -6.37 1.79
N PRO A 243 -6.21 -7.52 1.11
CA PRO A 243 -4.94 -7.75 0.46
C PRO A 243 -4.66 -6.69 -0.61
N SER A 244 -3.45 -6.13 -0.59
CA SER A 244 -3.09 -4.96 -1.39
C SER A 244 -3.34 -5.15 -2.89
N ASN A 245 -3.12 -6.34 -3.41
CA ASN A 245 -3.32 -6.66 -4.82
C ASN A 245 -4.80 -6.73 -5.28
N TYR A 246 -5.77 -6.55 -4.36
CA TYR A 246 -7.21 -6.51 -4.68
C TYR A 246 -7.95 -5.33 -4.06
N CYS A 247 -7.38 -4.72 -3.00
CA CYS A 247 -8.11 -3.80 -2.14
C CYS A 247 -7.46 -2.42 -1.97
N TYR A 248 -6.23 -2.20 -2.50
CA TYR A 248 -5.54 -0.92 -2.36
C TYR A 248 -5.90 0.03 -3.50
N LEU A 249 -6.70 1.03 -3.18
CA LEU A 249 -7.28 1.96 -4.14
C LEU A 249 -6.36 3.15 -4.46
N ASP A 250 -5.22 3.27 -3.77
CA ASP A 250 -4.12 4.18 -4.07
C ASP A 250 -3.22 3.69 -5.21
N PHE A 251 -3.39 2.44 -5.67
CA PHE A 251 -2.71 1.90 -6.83
C PHE A 251 -3.27 2.45 -8.13
N CYS A 252 -2.41 2.59 -9.15
CA CYS A 252 -2.82 2.99 -10.49
C CYS A 252 -3.89 2.02 -11.06
N GLN A 253 -4.86 2.53 -11.80
CA GLN A 253 -5.98 1.71 -12.27
C GLN A 253 -6.06 1.56 -13.79
N ASP A 254 -5.32 2.37 -14.55
CA ASP A 254 -5.29 2.35 -16.01
C ASP A 254 -3.87 2.72 -16.51
N ASP A 255 -3.72 3.27 -17.71
CA ASP A 255 -2.44 3.69 -18.28
C ASP A 255 -1.69 4.66 -17.34
N PRO A 256 -0.63 4.22 -16.66
CA PRO A 256 0.05 5.04 -15.67
C PRO A 256 0.82 6.21 -16.30
N THR A 257 0.95 6.27 -17.62
CA THR A 257 1.58 7.41 -18.31
C THR A 257 0.64 8.60 -18.43
N THR A 258 -0.65 8.42 -18.23
CA THR A 258 -1.71 9.44 -18.34
C THR A 258 -2.51 9.62 -17.07
N GLU A 259 -2.53 8.61 -16.18
CA GLU A 259 -3.18 8.68 -14.88
C GLU A 259 -2.43 9.64 -13.92
N PRO A 260 -3.10 10.20 -12.92
CA PRO A 260 -2.41 10.89 -11.83
C PRO A 260 -1.34 10.01 -11.16
N VAL A 261 -0.29 10.64 -10.62
CA VAL A 261 0.71 9.90 -9.84
C VAL A 261 0.02 9.13 -8.73
N ALA A 262 0.37 7.86 -8.61
CA ALA A 262 -0.19 6.91 -7.65
C ALA A 262 0.93 6.12 -6.98
N ALA A 263 0.61 5.31 -5.98
CA ALA A 263 1.55 4.33 -5.44
C ALA A 263 2.00 3.36 -6.56
N ALA A 264 3.25 2.92 -6.47
CA ALA A 264 3.93 2.16 -7.52
C ALA A 264 3.41 0.72 -7.65
N ALA A 265 2.11 0.58 -7.93
CA ALA A 265 1.45 -0.71 -8.16
C ALA A 265 0.19 -0.48 -9.03
N PHE A 266 -0.48 -1.56 -9.37
CA PHE A 266 -1.55 -1.54 -10.35
C PHE A 266 -2.74 -2.40 -9.90
N LEU A 267 -3.94 -1.83 -9.94
CA LEU A 267 -5.18 -2.53 -9.59
C LEU A 267 -6.33 -2.07 -10.49
N THR A 268 -6.77 -2.92 -11.41
CA THR A 268 -7.93 -2.66 -12.26
C THR A 268 -9.26 -2.93 -11.53
N LEU A 269 -10.34 -2.38 -12.07
CA LEU A 269 -11.70 -2.69 -11.63
C LEU A 269 -12.00 -4.20 -11.70
N GLU A 270 -11.59 -4.88 -12.77
CA GLU A 270 -11.78 -6.31 -12.97
C GLU A 270 -11.02 -7.13 -11.92
N GLN A 271 -9.78 -6.76 -11.64
CA GLN A 271 -8.96 -7.44 -10.63
C GLN A 271 -9.58 -7.28 -9.24
N ALA A 272 -10.02 -6.08 -8.86
CA ALA A 272 -10.71 -5.87 -7.58
C ALA A 272 -11.99 -6.71 -7.49
N TYR A 273 -12.77 -6.80 -8.56
CA TYR A 273 -13.98 -7.62 -8.62
C TYR A 273 -13.73 -9.14 -8.58
N SER A 274 -12.58 -9.58 -9.11
CA SER A 274 -12.23 -11.01 -9.15
C SER A 274 -11.99 -11.63 -7.78
N TYR A 275 -11.73 -10.81 -6.76
CA TYR A 275 -11.38 -11.27 -5.43
C TYR A 275 -12.51 -12.05 -4.76
N ASP A 276 -12.14 -13.13 -4.05
CA ASP A 276 -13.01 -13.86 -3.13
C ASP A 276 -12.35 -13.85 -1.74
N PRO A 277 -12.90 -13.09 -0.78
CA PRO A 277 -12.27 -12.95 0.54
C PRO A 277 -12.41 -14.19 1.42
N ALA A 278 -13.36 -15.07 1.13
CA ALA A 278 -13.68 -16.23 1.98
C ALA A 278 -14.09 -17.46 1.15
N PRO A 279 -13.19 -17.96 0.26
CA PRO A 279 -13.53 -19.10 -0.58
C PRO A 279 -13.84 -20.34 0.25
N ASP A 280 -14.84 -21.10 -0.19
CA ASP A 280 -15.29 -22.34 0.48
C ASP A 280 -14.16 -23.36 0.71
N SER A 281 -13.11 -23.31 -0.12
CA SER A 281 -11.93 -24.17 0.00
C SER A 281 -11.18 -23.99 1.33
N LEU A 282 -11.37 -22.87 2.04
CA LEU A 282 -10.80 -22.64 3.38
C LEU A 282 -11.49 -23.51 4.46
N GLY A 283 -12.68 -24.02 4.17
CA GLY A 283 -13.44 -24.91 5.05
C GLY A 283 -14.30 -24.21 6.11
N ALA A 284 -15.25 -24.95 6.63
CA ALA A 284 -16.31 -24.45 7.52
C ALA A 284 -15.80 -23.88 8.88
N GLY A 285 -14.58 -24.18 9.27
CA GLY A 285 -13.99 -23.62 10.51
C GLY A 285 -13.33 -22.24 10.32
N VAL A 286 -12.96 -21.90 9.10
CA VAL A 286 -12.22 -20.65 8.77
C VAL A 286 -13.16 -19.59 8.19
N VAL A 287 -14.00 -19.96 7.23
CA VAL A 287 -14.90 -19.02 6.54
C VAL A 287 -15.72 -18.15 7.51
N PRO A 288 -16.35 -18.67 8.58
CA PRO A 288 -17.13 -17.85 9.50
C PRO A 288 -16.31 -16.86 10.34
N MET A 289 -15.00 -17.02 10.39
CA MET A 289 -14.10 -16.11 11.12
C MET A 289 -13.72 -14.89 10.28
N ILE A 290 -13.94 -14.92 8.96
CA ILE A 290 -13.70 -13.79 8.06
C ILE A 290 -14.91 -12.85 8.11
N LEU A 291 -14.71 -11.66 8.67
CA LEU A 291 -15.78 -10.69 8.90
C LEU A 291 -16.20 -9.95 7.62
N GLY A 292 -15.30 -9.88 6.63
CA GLY A 292 -15.55 -9.21 5.38
C GLY A 292 -14.29 -8.72 4.69
N VAL A 293 -14.50 -7.77 3.76
CA VAL A 293 -13.46 -7.17 2.92
C VAL A 293 -13.50 -5.65 3.07
N GLN A 294 -12.33 -5.00 2.92
CA GLN A 294 -12.19 -3.55 2.97
C GLN A 294 -11.35 -3.06 1.77
N GLY A 295 -11.74 -1.91 1.19
CA GLY A 295 -10.89 -1.15 0.28
C GLY A 295 -10.14 -0.06 1.03
N ASN A 296 -8.84 0.09 0.77
CA ASN A 296 -7.98 1.08 1.41
C ASN A 296 -7.57 2.16 0.42
N LEU A 297 -7.56 3.41 0.86
CA LEU A 297 -7.01 4.54 0.11
C LEU A 297 -5.94 5.21 0.96
N TRP A 298 -4.68 5.00 0.64
CA TRP A 298 -3.54 5.73 1.20
C TRP A 298 -3.35 7.03 0.44
N CYS A 299 -2.96 8.09 1.14
CA CYS A 299 -3.06 9.45 0.60
C CYS A 299 -1.72 10.14 0.36
N GLU A 300 -0.61 9.41 0.27
CA GLU A 300 0.73 9.96 -0.01
C GLU A 300 0.75 10.75 -1.32
N HIS A 301 0.04 10.26 -2.34
CA HIS A 301 -0.06 10.86 -3.67
C HIS A 301 -1.46 11.39 -4.00
N VAL A 302 -2.34 11.51 -3.01
CA VAL A 302 -3.74 11.93 -3.20
C VAL A 302 -3.98 13.29 -2.53
N PRO A 303 -3.62 14.41 -3.18
CA PRO A 303 -3.62 15.73 -2.54
C PRO A 303 -4.98 16.41 -2.47
N THR A 304 -6.00 15.94 -3.23
CA THR A 304 -7.31 16.60 -3.28
C THR A 304 -8.47 15.62 -3.13
N ALA A 305 -9.63 16.15 -2.77
CA ALA A 305 -10.88 15.39 -2.67
C ALA A 305 -11.29 14.75 -4.00
N GLU A 306 -11.13 15.49 -5.11
CA GLU A 306 -11.43 15.01 -6.47
C GLU A 306 -10.51 13.84 -6.83
N HIS A 307 -9.22 13.93 -6.48
CA HIS A 307 -8.29 12.83 -6.72
C HIS A 307 -8.65 11.60 -5.87
N ALA A 308 -9.06 11.80 -4.61
CA ALA A 308 -9.54 10.70 -3.77
C ALA A 308 -10.77 10.01 -4.39
N GLU A 309 -11.75 10.78 -4.89
CA GLU A 309 -12.92 10.24 -5.58
C GLU A 309 -12.53 9.45 -6.85
N HIS A 310 -11.57 9.97 -7.65
CA HIS A 310 -11.03 9.30 -8.83
C HIS A 310 -10.39 7.96 -8.48
N MET A 311 -9.63 7.90 -7.41
CA MET A 311 -8.94 6.68 -6.98
C MET A 311 -9.90 5.64 -6.41
N MET A 312 -10.92 6.07 -5.64
CA MET A 312 -11.88 5.15 -5.00
C MET A 312 -12.91 4.59 -5.98
N TRP A 313 -13.49 5.43 -6.83
CA TRP A 313 -14.63 5.05 -7.66
C TRP A 313 -14.22 4.87 -9.12
N PRO A 314 -14.63 3.76 -9.79
CA PRO A 314 -15.63 2.74 -9.37
C PRO A 314 -15.07 1.54 -8.61
N ARG A 315 -13.77 1.40 -8.32
CA ARG A 315 -13.21 0.19 -7.72
C ARG A 315 -13.84 -0.16 -6.36
N LEU A 316 -14.27 0.84 -5.59
CA LEU A 316 -14.99 0.59 -4.34
C LEU A 316 -16.36 -0.06 -4.55
N LEU A 317 -16.98 0.07 -5.74
CA LEU A 317 -18.18 -0.71 -6.11
C LEU A 317 -17.86 -2.20 -6.21
N ALA A 318 -16.69 -2.55 -6.75
CA ALA A 318 -16.23 -3.93 -6.82
C ALA A 318 -16.04 -4.52 -5.41
N VAL A 319 -15.38 -3.78 -4.53
CA VAL A 319 -15.21 -4.19 -3.12
C VAL A 319 -16.56 -4.38 -2.43
N ALA A 320 -17.51 -3.46 -2.66
CA ALA A 320 -18.86 -3.57 -2.10
C ALA A 320 -19.57 -4.84 -2.59
N GLU A 321 -19.54 -5.13 -3.89
CA GLU A 321 -20.20 -6.30 -4.44
C GLU A 321 -19.53 -7.60 -4.00
N VAL A 322 -18.21 -7.63 -3.96
CA VAL A 322 -17.44 -8.77 -3.42
C VAL A 322 -17.82 -9.07 -1.97
N GLY A 323 -18.05 -8.05 -1.16
CA GLY A 323 -18.46 -8.23 0.24
C GLY A 323 -19.91 -8.69 0.41
N TRP A 324 -20.79 -8.48 -0.58
CA TRP A 324 -22.22 -8.77 -0.47
C TRP A 324 -22.69 -9.97 -1.31
N SER A 325 -21.97 -10.29 -2.37
CA SER A 325 -22.42 -11.31 -3.33
C SER A 325 -21.71 -12.63 -3.12
N ALA A 326 -22.47 -13.70 -3.12
CA ALA A 326 -21.90 -15.05 -3.13
C ALA A 326 -21.09 -15.25 -4.43
N PRO A 327 -19.91 -15.92 -4.36
CA PRO A 327 -19.02 -16.05 -5.51
C PRO A 327 -19.67 -16.61 -6.79
N GLU A 328 -20.59 -17.57 -6.65
CA GLU A 328 -21.32 -18.19 -7.75
C GLU A 328 -22.33 -17.26 -8.45
N ARG A 329 -22.61 -16.08 -7.87
CA ARG A 329 -23.48 -15.04 -8.46
C ARG A 329 -22.72 -13.93 -9.14
N LYS A 330 -21.40 -13.95 -9.05
CA LYS A 330 -20.56 -12.91 -9.64
C LYS A 330 -20.51 -13.08 -11.15
N ASP A 331 -20.83 -12.00 -11.86
CA ASP A 331 -20.76 -11.87 -13.31
C ASP A 331 -20.13 -10.52 -13.63
N TYR A 332 -18.92 -10.51 -14.19
CA TYR A 332 -18.18 -9.28 -14.42
C TYR A 332 -18.84 -8.40 -15.49
N ASP A 333 -19.38 -8.98 -16.54
CA ASP A 333 -20.01 -8.20 -17.63
C ASP A 333 -21.26 -7.46 -17.13
N ASP A 334 -22.11 -8.13 -16.33
CA ASP A 334 -23.25 -7.50 -15.66
C ASP A 334 -22.80 -6.43 -14.67
N PHE A 335 -21.79 -6.75 -13.83
CA PHE A 335 -21.24 -5.78 -12.88
C PHE A 335 -20.65 -4.57 -13.60
N TYR A 336 -19.87 -4.76 -14.66
CA TYR A 336 -19.26 -3.70 -15.43
C TYR A 336 -20.30 -2.72 -16.01
N ALA A 337 -21.38 -3.26 -16.58
CA ALA A 337 -22.49 -2.43 -17.09
C ALA A 337 -23.11 -1.57 -15.97
N ARG A 338 -23.38 -2.15 -14.80
CA ARG A 338 -23.88 -1.42 -13.62
C ARG A 338 -22.87 -0.42 -13.06
N ALA A 339 -21.58 -0.73 -13.11
CA ALA A 339 -20.54 0.19 -12.70
C ALA A 339 -20.45 1.42 -13.61
N LEU A 340 -20.62 1.26 -14.95
CA LEU A 340 -20.70 2.38 -15.88
C LEU A 340 -21.91 3.29 -15.59
N ASP A 341 -23.08 2.72 -15.31
CA ASP A 341 -24.26 3.48 -14.89
C ASP A 341 -24.02 4.24 -13.59
N ALA A 342 -23.32 3.61 -12.65
CA ALA A 342 -22.97 4.24 -11.38
C ALA A 342 -21.96 5.39 -11.57
N VAL A 343 -20.97 5.24 -12.44
CA VAL A 343 -20.00 6.30 -12.79
C VAL A 343 -20.76 7.50 -13.40
N ALA A 344 -21.65 7.28 -14.36
CA ALA A 344 -22.48 8.34 -14.95
C ALA A 344 -23.33 9.04 -13.88
N TRP A 345 -23.95 8.29 -12.97
CA TRP A 345 -24.74 8.81 -11.86
C TRP A 345 -23.90 9.66 -10.89
N LEU A 346 -22.66 9.26 -10.60
CA LEU A 346 -21.72 9.99 -9.75
C LEU A 346 -21.33 11.32 -10.42
N GLN A 347 -20.96 11.29 -11.70
CA GLN A 347 -20.58 12.48 -12.48
C GLN A 347 -21.72 13.52 -12.53
N GLU A 348 -22.96 13.10 -12.78
CA GLU A 348 -24.13 13.98 -12.76
C GLU A 348 -24.34 14.71 -11.41
N ARG A 349 -23.78 14.17 -10.32
CA ARG A 349 -23.89 14.72 -8.96
C ARG A 349 -22.64 15.44 -8.48
N GLY A 350 -21.71 15.71 -9.41
CA GLY A 350 -20.50 16.44 -9.11
C GLY A 350 -19.46 15.67 -8.30
N TYR A 351 -19.47 14.33 -8.38
CA TYR A 351 -18.35 13.48 -7.98
C TYR A 351 -17.40 13.30 -9.14
N HIS A 352 -16.16 12.93 -8.84
CA HIS A 352 -15.08 12.81 -9.82
C HIS A 352 -14.56 11.36 -9.93
N PRO A 353 -15.42 10.38 -10.25
CA PRO A 353 -14.97 9.00 -10.41
C PRO A 353 -14.04 8.88 -11.63
N PHE A 354 -13.19 7.84 -11.64
CA PHE A 354 -12.45 7.45 -12.82
C PHE A 354 -13.37 7.18 -14.01
N ASP A 355 -12.97 7.63 -15.19
CA ASP A 355 -13.74 7.45 -16.45
C ASP A 355 -13.57 6.04 -17.00
N GLN A 356 -14.16 5.06 -16.31
CA GLN A 356 -14.06 3.66 -16.66
C GLN A 356 -14.48 3.32 -18.10
N LYS A 357 -15.38 4.11 -18.68
CA LYS A 357 -15.85 3.90 -20.05
C LYS A 357 -14.76 4.13 -21.10
N ASN A 358 -13.87 5.06 -20.83
CA ASN A 358 -12.78 5.43 -21.74
C ASN A 358 -11.42 4.89 -21.25
N ALA A 359 -11.41 3.92 -20.33
CA ALA A 359 -10.20 3.26 -19.88
C ALA A 359 -9.44 2.66 -21.08
N VAL A 360 -8.11 2.82 -21.08
CA VAL A 360 -7.20 2.24 -22.08
C VAL A 360 -7.14 0.72 -21.90
N GLY A 361 -7.21 0.28 -20.64
CA GLY A 361 -7.10 -1.13 -20.27
C GLY A 361 -5.64 -1.62 -20.27
N PRO A 362 -5.40 -2.92 -20.55
CA PRO A 362 -4.06 -3.47 -20.59
C PRO A 362 -3.15 -2.74 -21.57
N ARG A 363 -1.86 -2.65 -21.26
CA ARG A 363 -0.87 -2.03 -22.14
C ARG A 363 -0.96 -2.64 -23.55
N PRO A 364 -1.23 -1.82 -24.60
CA PRO A 364 -1.49 -2.35 -25.95
C PRO A 364 -0.36 -3.24 -26.46
N GLU A 365 0.89 -2.87 -26.21
CA GLU A 365 2.07 -3.64 -26.63
C GLU A 365 2.18 -5.00 -25.93
N SER A 366 1.52 -5.17 -24.79
CA SER A 366 1.52 -6.45 -24.05
C SER A 366 0.50 -7.46 -24.55
N LEU A 367 -0.46 -7.01 -25.39
CA LEU A 367 -1.56 -7.84 -25.90
C LEU A 367 -1.18 -8.67 -27.12
N GLU A 368 -0.20 -8.21 -27.90
CA GLU A 368 0.20 -8.87 -29.12
C GLU A 368 1.53 -9.62 -28.97
N PRO A 369 1.53 -10.97 -29.02
CA PRO A 369 2.77 -11.72 -28.98
C PRO A 369 3.68 -11.40 -30.17
N LEU A 370 4.93 -11.11 -29.87
CA LEU A 370 5.94 -10.85 -30.88
C LEU A 370 6.43 -12.17 -31.51
N ARG A 371 6.52 -12.18 -32.83
CA ARG A 371 7.19 -13.24 -33.59
C ARG A 371 8.48 -12.70 -34.19
N CYS A 372 9.60 -13.02 -33.59
CA CYS A 372 10.91 -12.54 -34.02
C CYS A 372 11.94 -13.67 -33.97
N LEU A 373 13.15 -13.41 -34.47
CA LEU A 373 14.22 -14.41 -34.51
C LEU A 373 14.63 -14.92 -33.13
N SER A 374 14.45 -14.07 -32.10
CA SER A 374 14.77 -14.42 -30.70
C SER A 374 13.69 -15.24 -30.01
N THR A 375 12.46 -15.37 -30.58
CA THR A 375 11.37 -16.09 -29.91
C THR A 375 11.74 -17.55 -29.63
N GLY A 376 11.70 -17.93 -28.32
CA GLY A 376 12.03 -19.27 -27.84
C GLY A 376 13.54 -19.59 -27.87
N LYS A 377 14.39 -18.60 -28.07
CA LYS A 377 15.85 -18.77 -28.10
C LYS A 377 16.45 -18.69 -26.71
N THR A 378 17.63 -19.30 -26.56
CA THR A 378 18.38 -19.31 -25.31
C THR A 378 18.97 -17.94 -25.01
N VAL A 379 18.80 -17.49 -23.75
CA VAL A 379 19.48 -16.30 -23.24
C VAL A 379 20.62 -16.74 -22.32
N ILE A 380 21.79 -16.19 -22.55
CA ILE A 380 22.98 -16.38 -21.71
C ILE A 380 23.12 -15.12 -20.87
N TYR A 381 22.88 -15.23 -19.59
CA TYR A 381 23.00 -14.12 -18.64
C TYR A 381 24.42 -14.06 -18.07
N HIS A 382 25.26 -13.14 -18.56
CA HIS A 382 26.58 -12.86 -17.96
C HIS A 382 26.39 -12.16 -16.61
N THR A 383 25.40 -11.29 -16.51
CA THR A 383 24.90 -10.73 -15.24
C THR A 383 23.55 -11.37 -14.92
N PRO A 384 23.44 -12.14 -13.83
CA PRO A 384 22.17 -12.77 -13.45
C PRO A 384 21.14 -11.74 -13.03
N TYR A 385 19.88 -11.94 -13.39
CA TYR A 385 18.76 -11.16 -12.87
C TYR A 385 18.47 -11.50 -11.40
N SER A 386 17.79 -10.59 -10.70
CA SER A 386 17.41 -10.79 -9.30
C SER A 386 16.35 -11.89 -9.16
N PRO A 387 16.53 -12.89 -8.28
CA PRO A 387 15.48 -13.88 -8.00
C PRO A 387 14.16 -13.27 -7.53
N LYS A 388 14.19 -12.07 -6.93
CA LYS A 388 13.01 -11.33 -6.52
C LYS A 388 12.18 -10.83 -7.72
N TYR A 389 12.84 -10.58 -8.85
CA TYR A 389 12.24 -10.05 -10.09
C TYR A 389 12.52 -10.95 -11.28
N ALA A 390 12.26 -12.23 -11.12
CA ALA A 390 12.60 -13.28 -12.07
C ALA A 390 11.58 -13.44 -13.21
N ALA A 391 10.54 -12.65 -13.26
CA ALA A 391 9.44 -12.79 -14.24
C ALA A 391 8.93 -14.24 -14.33
N ALA A 392 8.96 -14.85 -15.53
CA ALA A 392 8.68 -16.28 -15.75
C ALA A 392 9.95 -17.16 -15.79
N GLY A 393 11.12 -16.59 -15.46
CA GLY A 393 12.42 -17.28 -15.49
C GLY A 393 13.26 -16.97 -16.72
N ASP A 394 14.25 -17.86 -17.01
CA ASP A 394 15.31 -17.63 -18.00
C ASP A 394 14.82 -17.32 -19.42
N GLY A 395 13.64 -17.82 -19.80
CA GLY A 395 13.06 -17.61 -21.12
C GLY A 395 12.28 -16.30 -21.29
N SER A 396 12.10 -15.51 -20.23
CA SER A 396 11.20 -14.33 -20.25
C SER A 396 11.56 -13.28 -21.29
N LEU A 397 12.86 -13.08 -21.60
CA LEU A 397 13.27 -12.13 -22.63
C LEU A 397 13.04 -12.60 -24.07
N THR A 398 12.69 -13.88 -24.24
CA THR A 398 12.53 -14.50 -25.57
C THR A 398 11.21 -15.26 -25.71
N ASP A 399 10.28 -15.12 -24.77
CA ASP A 399 8.95 -15.75 -24.83
C ASP A 399 8.01 -15.11 -25.86
N GLY A 400 8.38 -13.95 -26.38
CA GLY A 400 7.59 -13.17 -27.34
C GLY A 400 6.55 -12.29 -26.69
N LEU A 401 6.57 -12.08 -25.38
CA LEU A 401 5.63 -11.22 -24.64
C LEU A 401 6.32 -9.94 -24.17
N ARG A 402 5.62 -8.82 -24.24
CA ARG A 402 6.05 -7.58 -23.59
C ARG A 402 5.37 -7.45 -22.22
N GLY A 403 6.03 -6.76 -21.30
CA GLY A 403 5.44 -6.42 -20.01
C GLY A 403 4.24 -5.48 -20.13
N GLY A 404 3.27 -5.63 -19.23
CA GLY A 404 2.12 -4.75 -19.08
C GLY A 404 2.49 -3.47 -18.32
N TRP A 405 1.48 -2.79 -17.78
CA TRP A 405 1.67 -1.60 -16.95
C TRP A 405 2.30 -1.92 -15.58
N ASN A 406 2.09 -3.12 -15.08
CA ASN A 406 2.55 -3.52 -13.76
C ASN A 406 3.90 -4.26 -13.84
N TYR A 407 4.93 -3.75 -13.15
CA TYR A 407 6.21 -4.45 -13.05
C TYR A 407 6.12 -5.83 -12.37
N GLY A 408 5.07 -6.06 -11.57
CA GLY A 408 4.77 -7.34 -10.92
C GLY A 408 3.99 -8.35 -11.77
N ASP A 409 3.73 -8.07 -13.05
CA ASP A 409 2.94 -8.92 -13.96
C ASP A 409 3.64 -10.23 -14.40
N ARG A 410 4.85 -10.47 -13.90
CA ARG A 410 5.72 -11.61 -14.20
C ARG A 410 6.24 -11.66 -15.65
N ARG A 411 6.29 -10.50 -16.32
CA ARG A 411 6.86 -10.35 -17.66
C ARG A 411 8.09 -9.45 -17.68
N TRP A 412 8.35 -8.72 -16.59
CA TRP A 412 9.50 -7.85 -16.42
C TRP A 412 10.59 -8.55 -15.61
N LEU A 413 11.81 -8.66 -16.18
CA LEU A 413 13.00 -9.06 -15.45
C LEU A 413 13.67 -7.86 -14.81
N GLY A 414 14.16 -8.00 -13.58
CA GLY A 414 14.83 -6.93 -12.85
C GLY A 414 16.23 -7.30 -12.40
N TRP A 415 17.14 -6.34 -12.45
CA TRP A 415 18.50 -6.41 -11.91
C TRP A 415 18.64 -5.42 -10.76
N LEU A 416 19.39 -5.77 -9.73
CA LEU A 416 19.61 -4.92 -8.56
C LEU A 416 21.07 -4.46 -8.53
N ASP A 417 21.29 -3.14 -8.51
CA ASP A 417 22.58 -2.48 -8.33
C ASP A 417 23.69 -2.98 -9.26
N THR A 418 23.34 -3.37 -10.50
CA THR A 418 24.29 -3.92 -11.47
C THR A 418 23.89 -3.59 -12.90
N ASP A 419 24.87 -3.49 -13.78
CA ASP A 419 24.66 -3.41 -15.22
C ASP A 419 24.15 -4.74 -15.78
N VAL A 420 23.37 -4.68 -16.86
CA VAL A 420 22.84 -5.84 -17.55
C VAL A 420 23.77 -6.24 -18.69
N ASP A 421 24.26 -7.47 -18.67
CA ASP A 421 25.03 -8.07 -19.76
C ASP A 421 24.47 -9.45 -20.08
N LEU A 422 24.04 -9.64 -21.34
CA LEU A 422 23.42 -10.87 -21.79
C LEU A 422 23.60 -11.09 -23.29
N VAL A 423 23.52 -12.34 -23.71
CA VAL A 423 23.53 -12.76 -25.12
C VAL A 423 22.28 -13.56 -25.42
N VAL A 424 21.62 -13.23 -26.54
CA VAL A 424 20.56 -14.07 -27.12
C VAL A 424 21.18 -14.92 -28.23
N ASP A 425 21.27 -16.25 -28.00
CA ASP A 425 21.80 -17.18 -28.97
C ASP A 425 20.72 -17.61 -29.96
N LEU A 426 20.83 -17.18 -31.21
CA LEU A 426 19.87 -17.53 -32.26
C LEU A 426 19.99 -18.98 -32.75
N GLY A 427 21.05 -19.70 -32.31
CA GLY A 427 21.33 -21.11 -32.67
C GLY A 427 21.94 -21.29 -34.04
N GLU A 428 21.80 -20.37 -34.96
CA GLU A 428 22.40 -20.37 -36.30
C GLU A 428 22.53 -18.91 -36.80
N ARG A 429 23.40 -18.74 -37.80
CA ARG A 429 23.61 -17.42 -38.40
C ARG A 429 22.39 -16.94 -39.16
N GLN A 430 21.89 -15.81 -38.76
CA GLN A 430 20.68 -15.20 -39.29
C GLN A 430 20.91 -13.74 -39.71
N PRO A 431 20.26 -13.23 -40.78
CA PRO A 431 20.30 -11.82 -41.10
C PRO A 431 19.43 -11.03 -40.10
N VAL A 432 20.06 -10.23 -39.25
CA VAL A 432 19.41 -9.39 -38.25
C VAL A 432 19.28 -7.97 -38.83
N ARG A 433 18.02 -7.45 -38.88
CA ARG A 433 17.74 -6.10 -39.35
C ARG A 433 17.33 -5.16 -38.22
N ARG A 434 16.84 -5.69 -37.11
CA ARG A 434 16.43 -4.92 -35.95
C ARG A 434 16.71 -5.72 -34.68
N ILE A 435 17.22 -5.01 -33.66
CA ILE A 435 17.33 -5.54 -32.29
C ILE A 435 16.64 -4.49 -31.40
N ALA A 436 15.78 -4.93 -30.50
CA ALA A 436 15.12 -4.04 -29.58
C ALA A 436 14.86 -4.72 -28.24
N ALA A 437 14.82 -3.93 -27.18
CA ALA A 437 14.43 -4.35 -25.84
C ALA A 437 13.58 -3.26 -25.20
N ASP A 438 12.54 -3.67 -24.46
CA ASP A 438 11.61 -2.78 -23.77
C ASP A 438 12.04 -2.61 -22.32
N PHE A 439 11.96 -1.39 -21.81
CA PHE A 439 12.32 -1.04 -20.43
C PHE A 439 11.24 -0.19 -19.82
N MET A 440 11.15 -0.20 -18.49
CA MET A 440 10.27 0.68 -17.73
C MET A 440 11.04 1.48 -16.68
N GLN A 441 10.50 2.62 -16.32
CA GLN A 441 10.90 3.39 -15.14
C GLN A 441 9.66 3.62 -14.27
N GLY A 442 9.78 3.35 -12.97
CA GLY A 442 8.79 3.63 -11.95
C GLY A 442 9.47 4.28 -10.76
N PHE A 443 9.42 5.61 -10.68
CA PHE A 443 10.15 6.40 -9.68
C PHE A 443 9.88 5.93 -8.25
N TYR A 444 8.62 5.73 -7.90
CA TYR A 444 8.21 5.34 -6.54
C TYR A 444 8.40 3.85 -6.23
N ALA A 445 8.76 3.06 -7.25
CA ALA A 445 9.13 1.65 -7.09
C ALA A 445 10.64 1.42 -7.11
N ASP A 446 11.46 2.52 -7.17
CA ASP A 446 12.91 2.45 -7.34
C ASP A 446 13.32 1.64 -8.60
N ILE A 447 12.55 1.76 -9.67
CA ILE A 447 12.81 1.12 -10.96
C ILE A 447 13.35 2.17 -11.93
N TRP A 448 14.53 1.91 -12.47
CA TRP A 448 15.25 2.86 -13.32
C TRP A 448 15.53 2.27 -14.71
N MET A 449 15.41 3.12 -15.74
CA MET A 449 15.90 2.80 -17.06
C MET A 449 17.44 2.85 -17.11
N PRO A 450 18.08 2.03 -17.99
CA PRO A 450 19.52 2.12 -18.20
C PRO A 450 19.89 3.50 -18.78
N ARG A 451 21.11 3.97 -18.51
CA ARG A 451 21.63 5.22 -19.13
C ARG A 451 21.78 5.08 -20.64
N ALA A 452 22.12 3.89 -21.10
CA ALA A 452 22.23 3.55 -22.51
C ALA A 452 22.12 2.04 -22.67
N VAL A 453 21.71 1.61 -23.87
CA VAL A 453 21.72 0.21 -24.28
C VAL A 453 22.67 0.05 -25.47
N GLU A 454 23.63 -0.83 -25.33
CA GLU A 454 24.58 -1.18 -26.37
C GLU A 454 24.12 -2.45 -27.09
N PHE A 455 24.06 -2.40 -28.41
CA PHE A 455 23.73 -3.53 -29.26
C PHE A 455 24.95 -3.99 -30.04
N SER A 456 25.21 -5.28 -30.02
CA SER A 456 26.28 -5.91 -30.77
C SER A 456 25.85 -7.26 -31.33
N VAL A 457 26.56 -7.76 -32.32
CA VAL A 457 26.33 -9.08 -32.93
C VAL A 457 27.64 -9.88 -32.99
N SER A 458 27.51 -11.20 -32.96
CA SER A 458 28.63 -12.12 -33.08
C SER A 458 28.22 -13.34 -33.91
N ASP A 459 29.18 -13.91 -34.63
CA ASP A 459 29.02 -15.16 -35.35
C ASP A 459 29.56 -16.37 -34.54
N ASP A 460 30.30 -16.14 -33.45
CA ASP A 460 31.01 -17.18 -32.69
C ASP A 460 30.79 -17.09 -31.16
N ASN A 461 30.03 -16.11 -30.70
CA ASN A 461 29.82 -15.82 -29.29
C ASN A 461 31.09 -15.43 -28.49
N GLU A 462 32.18 -15.09 -29.20
CA GLU A 462 33.44 -14.64 -28.60
C GLU A 462 33.82 -13.24 -29.08
N HIS A 463 33.60 -12.96 -30.37
CA HIS A 463 33.98 -11.70 -31.02
C HIS A 463 32.71 -10.91 -31.39
N PHE A 464 32.40 -9.90 -30.62
CA PHE A 464 31.23 -9.04 -30.84
C PHE A 464 31.56 -7.78 -31.63
N THR A 465 30.78 -7.52 -32.67
CA THR A 465 30.83 -6.28 -33.45
C THR A 465 29.75 -5.33 -32.96
N PRO A 466 30.11 -4.16 -32.43
CA PRO A 466 29.13 -3.16 -31.98
C PRO A 466 28.34 -2.61 -33.17
N LEU A 467 27.04 -2.46 -32.97
CA LEU A 467 26.12 -1.90 -33.96
C LEU A 467 25.67 -0.45 -33.56
N ALA A 468 25.29 -0.26 -32.32
CA ALA A 468 24.85 1.04 -31.83
C ALA A 468 24.88 1.10 -30.30
N THR A 469 25.02 2.31 -29.79
CA THR A 469 24.72 2.67 -28.39
C THR A 469 23.57 3.67 -28.41
N VAL A 470 22.45 3.30 -27.81
CA VAL A 470 21.23 4.12 -27.72
C VAL A 470 21.12 4.71 -26.33
N GLY A 471 21.26 6.03 -26.21
CA GLY A 471 21.19 6.74 -24.93
C GLY A 471 19.78 6.89 -24.42
N ASN A 472 19.63 6.99 -23.11
CA ASN A 472 18.39 7.38 -22.46
C ASN A 472 18.32 8.90 -22.29
N ASP A 473 17.16 9.49 -22.60
CA ASP A 473 16.86 10.91 -22.43
C ASP A 473 15.79 11.18 -21.35
N ILE A 474 15.29 10.11 -20.70
CA ILE A 474 14.35 10.23 -19.58
C ILE A 474 15.13 10.52 -18.31
N PRO A 475 14.87 11.67 -17.62
CA PRO A 475 15.54 11.99 -16.37
C PRO A 475 15.21 10.97 -15.27
N VAL A 476 16.16 10.73 -14.36
CA VAL A 476 15.90 9.88 -13.19
C VAL A 476 14.84 10.47 -12.26
N GLU A 477 14.69 11.79 -12.27
CA GLU A 477 13.68 12.52 -11.48
C GLU A 477 12.29 12.52 -12.11
N PHE A 478 12.10 11.89 -13.27
CA PHE A 478 10.80 11.79 -13.91
C PHE A 478 9.90 10.84 -13.11
N LYS A 479 8.86 11.38 -12.49
CA LYS A 479 8.04 10.70 -11.48
C LYS A 479 6.93 9.82 -12.04
N GLN A 480 6.47 10.13 -13.25
CA GLN A 480 5.45 9.34 -13.93
C GLN A 480 6.05 7.99 -14.36
N ASP A 481 5.31 6.91 -14.21
CA ASP A 481 5.71 5.65 -14.81
C ASP A 481 5.84 5.81 -16.31
N CYS A 482 6.89 5.25 -16.88
CA CYS A 482 7.11 5.33 -18.31
C CYS A 482 7.78 4.09 -18.87
N TYR A 483 7.54 3.86 -20.16
CA TYR A 483 7.95 2.67 -20.90
C TYR A 483 8.68 3.10 -22.15
N ARG A 484 9.80 2.46 -22.45
CA ARG A 484 10.60 2.82 -23.60
C ARG A 484 11.24 1.61 -24.23
N GLU A 485 11.10 1.52 -25.55
CA GLU A 485 11.86 0.60 -26.37
C GLU A 485 13.21 1.24 -26.77
N PHE A 486 14.29 0.58 -26.45
CA PHE A 486 15.60 0.87 -27.02
C PHE A 486 15.84 -0.08 -28.18
N GLY A 487 16.28 0.44 -29.31
CA GLY A 487 16.44 -0.39 -30.49
C GLY A 487 17.46 0.11 -31.49
N TRP A 488 18.03 -0.84 -32.26
CA TRP A 488 18.83 -0.61 -33.45
C TRP A 488 18.11 -1.17 -34.65
N THR A 489 18.17 -0.42 -35.78
CA THR A 489 17.69 -0.86 -37.09
C THR A 489 18.79 -0.69 -38.11
N GLY A 490 19.19 -1.80 -38.74
CA GLY A 490 20.15 -1.82 -39.84
C GLY A 490 19.51 -1.43 -41.16
N GLN A 491 20.36 -1.03 -42.10
CA GLN A 491 19.97 -0.76 -43.51
C GLN A 491 19.78 -2.06 -44.30
#